data_54b048949954f0cca5b3f9914eb8ce5e
#
_entry.id   54b048949954f0cca5b3f9914eb8ce5e
#
_cell.length_a   1.000
_cell.length_b   1.000
_cell.length_c   1.000
_cell.angle_alpha   90.00
_cell.angle_beta   90.00
_cell.angle_gamma   90.00
#
_symmetry.space_group_name_H-M   'P 1'
#
loop_
_entity.id
_entity.type
_entity.pdbx_description
1 polymer ?
#
loop_
_entity_poly.entity_id
_entity_poly.type
_entity_poly.pdbx_seq_one_letter_code
_entity_poly.pdbx_strand_id
1 'polypeptide(L)'
;MEALLPTEIIKAEALRLGFSACGAAPPEAVSEKVADTFRQWLADGCQGEMAYMQNYEDKRLDPRLLVEGARTVISVALNYYPETKLPENEYQIAWYAYGKDYHDVMKAKLKTLLEFIQNNYSAGGRAFCDTAPVLER
;
A
#
# COMPACT_ATOMS: atom_id res chain seq x y z
N MET A 1 0.50 33.84 7.46
CA MET A 1 -0.07 32.49 7.45
C MET A 1 0.89 31.58 6.69
N GLU A 2 1.42 30.60 7.36
CA GLU A 2 2.35 29.66 6.75
C GLU A 2 1.57 28.74 5.78
N ALA A 3 2.01 28.64 4.54
CA ALA A 3 1.37 27.76 3.59
C ALA A 3 1.62 26.31 4.00
N LEU A 4 0.56 25.51 4.07
CA LEU A 4 0.67 24.08 4.35
C LEU A 4 1.54 23.41 3.30
N LEU A 5 2.46 22.52 3.73
CA LEU A 5 3.27 21.73 2.83
C LEU A 5 2.38 20.78 2.00
N PRO A 6 2.72 20.49 0.74
CA PRO A 6 1.96 19.55 -0.10
C PRO A 6 1.69 18.21 0.58
N THR A 7 2.63 17.70 1.37
CA THR A 7 2.49 16.47 2.15
C THR A 7 1.33 16.55 3.15
N GLU A 8 1.18 17.65 3.85
CA GLU A 8 0.10 17.83 4.83
C GLU A 8 -1.27 17.94 4.16
N ILE A 9 -1.32 18.59 3.00
CA ILE A 9 -2.55 18.70 2.20
C ILE A 9 -2.98 17.32 1.69
N ILE A 10 -2.04 16.52 1.18
CA ILE A 10 -2.30 15.15 0.70
C ILE A 10 -2.77 14.25 1.84
N LYS A 11 -2.13 14.32 2.99
CA LYS A 11 -2.56 13.57 4.19
C LYS A 11 -3.97 13.93 4.62
N ALA A 12 -4.30 15.21 4.66
CA ALA A 12 -5.64 15.68 5.01
C ALA A 12 -6.68 15.15 4.02
N GLU A 13 -6.39 15.15 2.73
CA GLU A 13 -7.27 14.60 1.70
C GLU A 13 -7.44 13.08 1.86
N ALA A 14 -6.38 12.34 2.15
CA ALA A 14 -6.47 10.91 2.42
C ALA A 14 -7.40 10.61 3.61
N LEU A 15 -7.28 11.36 4.70
CA LEU A 15 -8.18 11.23 5.86
C LEU A 15 -9.63 11.59 5.49
N ARG A 16 -9.83 12.64 4.69
CA ARG A 16 -11.18 13.01 4.19
C ARG A 16 -11.83 11.90 3.36
N LEU A 17 -11.03 11.17 2.58
CA LEU A 17 -11.48 10.02 1.78
C LEU A 17 -11.79 8.77 2.65
N GLY A 18 -11.51 8.82 3.94
CA GLY A 18 -11.83 7.77 4.90
C GLY A 18 -10.67 6.83 5.21
N PHE A 19 -9.44 7.13 4.77
CA PHE A 19 -8.27 6.40 5.27
C PHE A 19 -8.03 6.72 6.75
N SER A 20 -7.56 5.71 7.50
CA SER A 20 -7.28 5.85 8.93
C SER A 20 -5.94 6.53 9.18
N ALA A 21 -5.00 6.37 8.25
CA ALA A 21 -3.67 6.94 8.32
C ALA A 21 -3.10 7.15 6.92
N CYS A 22 -2.20 8.10 6.81
CA CYS A 22 -1.44 8.39 5.60
C CYS A 22 -0.03 8.86 5.96
N GLY A 23 0.97 8.29 5.32
CA GLY A 23 2.37 8.68 5.46
C GLY A 23 3.02 8.88 4.11
N ALA A 24 4.08 9.67 4.08
CA ALA A 24 4.92 9.88 2.91
C ALA A 24 6.38 9.64 3.26
N ALA A 25 7.10 8.98 2.37
CA ALA A 25 8.51 8.66 2.52
C ALA A 25 9.25 8.82 1.19
N PRO A 26 10.57 9.08 1.20
CA PRO A 26 11.36 9.01 -0.02
C PRO A 26 11.39 7.58 -0.56
N PRO A 27 11.45 7.39 -1.88
CA PRO A 27 11.57 6.08 -2.48
C PRO A 27 13.03 5.61 -2.38
N GLU A 28 13.30 4.68 -1.51
CA GLU A 28 14.64 4.13 -1.29
C GLU A 28 14.59 2.60 -1.43
N ALA A 29 15.72 2.03 -1.86
CA ALA A 29 15.89 0.59 -1.78
C ALA A 29 15.80 0.15 -0.31
N VAL A 30 15.25 -1.03 -0.06
CA VAL A 30 15.28 -1.62 1.28
C VAL A 30 16.73 -1.86 1.71
N SER A 31 16.98 -1.88 3.01
CA SER A 31 18.34 -2.16 3.52
C SER A 31 18.81 -3.57 3.11
N GLU A 32 20.12 -3.76 2.98
CA GLU A 32 20.71 -5.08 2.66
C GLU A 32 20.22 -6.16 3.62
N LYS A 33 20.11 -5.85 4.91
CA LYS A 33 19.57 -6.78 5.90
C LYS A 33 18.15 -7.26 5.55
N VAL A 34 17.30 -6.36 5.08
CA VAL A 34 15.93 -6.72 4.66
C VAL A 34 15.95 -7.53 3.37
N ALA A 35 16.76 -7.13 2.40
CA ALA A 35 16.94 -7.85 1.16
C ALA A 35 17.43 -9.29 1.40
N ASP A 36 18.45 -9.47 2.23
CA ASP A 36 18.99 -10.78 2.58
C ASP A 36 17.97 -11.63 3.33
N THR A 37 17.20 -11.04 4.24
CA THR A 37 16.12 -11.74 4.93
C THR A 37 15.06 -12.24 3.94
N PHE A 38 14.68 -11.44 2.97
CA PHE A 38 13.72 -11.83 1.93
C PHE A 38 14.27 -12.95 1.04
N ARG A 39 15.53 -12.85 0.61
CA ARG A 39 16.20 -13.90 -0.18
C ARG A 39 16.31 -15.21 0.59
N GLN A 40 16.68 -15.15 1.87
CA GLN A 40 16.72 -16.34 2.72
C GLN A 40 15.34 -16.96 2.89
N TRP A 41 14.30 -16.15 3.09
CA TRP A 41 12.91 -16.60 3.18
C TRP A 41 12.46 -17.35 1.90
N LEU A 42 12.87 -16.86 0.73
CA LEU A 42 12.65 -17.56 -0.54
C LEU A 42 13.45 -18.84 -0.65
N ALA A 43 14.73 -18.83 -0.26
CA ALA A 43 15.62 -19.99 -0.30
C ALA A 43 15.11 -21.14 0.60
N ASP A 44 14.53 -20.79 1.74
CA ASP A 44 13.93 -21.72 2.68
C ASP A 44 12.55 -22.25 2.25
N GLY A 45 12.03 -21.78 1.11
CA GLY A 45 10.72 -22.18 0.58
C GLY A 45 9.53 -21.67 1.39
N CYS A 46 9.72 -20.63 2.19
CA CYS A 46 8.68 -20.08 3.08
C CYS A 46 7.48 -19.48 2.33
N GLN A 47 7.65 -19.14 1.04
CA GLN A 47 6.56 -18.68 0.18
C GLN A 47 5.55 -19.79 -0.15
N GLY A 48 5.88 -21.04 0.09
CA GLY A 48 5.02 -22.18 -0.24
C GLY A 48 4.67 -22.20 -1.73
N GLU A 49 3.40 -22.28 -2.05
CA GLU A 49 2.90 -22.29 -3.43
C GLU A 49 2.84 -20.89 -4.10
N MET A 50 3.18 -19.82 -3.38
CA MET A 50 3.20 -18.45 -3.92
C MET A 50 4.46 -18.20 -4.77
N ALA A 51 4.61 -18.93 -5.87
CA ALA A 51 5.79 -18.85 -6.74
C ALA A 51 6.03 -17.45 -7.31
N TYR A 52 4.99 -16.63 -7.44
CA TYR A 52 5.08 -15.24 -7.88
C TYR A 52 5.93 -14.35 -6.97
N MET A 53 6.18 -14.76 -5.73
CA MET A 53 7.04 -14.01 -4.79
C MET A 53 8.51 -13.95 -5.25
N GLN A 54 8.93 -14.87 -6.12
CA GLN A 54 10.27 -14.87 -6.71
C GLN A 54 10.39 -13.88 -7.88
N ASN A 55 9.26 -13.45 -8.44
CA ASN A 55 9.25 -12.59 -9.61
C ASN A 55 9.54 -11.14 -9.23
N TYR A 56 10.29 -10.44 -10.09
CA TYR A 56 10.57 -9.01 -9.94
C TYR A 56 11.24 -8.67 -8.60
N GLU A 57 12.20 -9.47 -8.17
CA GLU A 57 12.96 -9.25 -6.92
C GLU A 57 13.53 -7.82 -6.86
N ASP A 58 14.12 -7.36 -7.94
CA ASP A 58 14.68 -6.01 -8.07
C ASP A 58 13.66 -4.92 -7.75
N LYS A 59 12.45 -5.03 -8.31
CA LYS A 59 11.36 -4.06 -8.09
C LYS A 59 10.78 -4.18 -6.68
N ARG A 60 10.73 -5.39 -6.12
CA ARG A 60 10.28 -5.61 -4.74
C ARG A 60 11.19 -4.92 -3.73
N LEU A 61 12.48 -4.92 -4.01
CA LEU A 61 13.49 -4.36 -3.12
C LEU A 61 13.76 -2.87 -3.35
N ASP A 62 13.30 -2.31 -4.47
CA ASP A 62 13.49 -0.89 -4.79
C ASP A 62 12.28 -0.32 -5.57
N PRO A 63 11.44 0.49 -4.93
CA PRO A 63 10.26 1.07 -5.57
C PRO A 63 10.58 2.00 -6.75
N ARG A 64 11.80 2.52 -6.85
CA ARG A 64 12.22 3.35 -7.98
C ARG A 64 12.29 2.58 -9.29
N LEU A 65 12.49 1.26 -9.22
CA LEU A 65 12.48 0.37 -10.37
C LEU A 65 11.05 -0.02 -10.79
N LEU A 66 10.08 0.12 -9.91
CA LEU A 66 8.66 -0.11 -10.20
C LEU A 66 8.03 1.08 -10.90
N VAL A 67 8.36 2.29 -10.46
CA VAL A 67 7.85 3.55 -11.00
C VAL A 67 9.04 4.46 -11.30
N GLU A 68 9.38 4.56 -12.58
CA GLU A 68 10.49 5.40 -13.03
C GLU A 68 10.25 6.86 -12.65
N GLY A 69 11.28 7.49 -12.10
CA GLY A 69 11.22 8.89 -11.67
C GLY A 69 10.41 9.12 -10.38
N ALA A 70 10.04 8.07 -9.66
CA ALA A 70 9.37 8.22 -8.38
C ALA A 70 10.20 9.06 -7.40
N ARG A 71 9.55 10.01 -6.74
CA ARG A 71 10.16 10.89 -5.73
C ARG A 71 9.57 10.73 -4.35
N THR A 72 8.40 10.11 -4.26
CA THR A 72 7.68 9.93 -3.00
C THR A 72 6.88 8.64 -3.05
N VAL A 73 6.94 7.89 -1.97
CA VAL A 73 6.02 6.78 -1.69
C VAL A 73 4.99 7.27 -0.69
N ILE A 74 3.71 7.17 -1.04
CA ILE A 74 2.61 7.50 -0.15
C ILE A 74 1.96 6.18 0.28
N SER A 75 1.93 5.94 1.58
CA SER A 75 1.31 4.77 2.18
C SER A 75 0.04 5.18 2.92
N VAL A 76 -1.01 4.42 2.74
CA VAL A 76 -2.30 4.65 3.41
C VAL A 76 -2.74 3.40 4.14
N ALA A 77 -3.51 3.57 5.21
CA ALA A 77 -4.12 2.49 5.94
C ALA A 77 -5.64 2.67 5.97
N LEU A 78 -6.37 1.59 5.76
CA LEU A 78 -7.82 1.56 5.87
C LEU A 78 -8.23 0.58 6.95
N ASN A 79 -9.01 1.04 7.93
CA ASN A 79 -9.53 0.19 8.99
C ASN A 79 -10.65 -0.70 8.43
N TYR A 80 -10.56 -2.00 8.70
CA TYR A 80 -11.58 -2.99 8.33
C TYR A 80 -12.32 -3.59 9.53
N TYR A 81 -12.20 -3.01 10.72
CA TYR A 81 -12.93 -3.50 11.90
C TYR A 81 -14.44 -3.39 11.65
N PRO A 82 -15.19 -4.50 11.72
CA PRO A 82 -16.62 -4.48 11.43
C PRO A 82 -17.42 -3.91 12.62
N GLU A 83 -18.40 -3.07 12.33
CA GLU A 83 -19.35 -2.57 13.34
C GLU A 83 -20.20 -3.69 13.94
N THR A 84 -20.59 -4.66 13.09
CA THR A 84 -21.35 -5.84 13.48
C THR A 84 -20.58 -7.10 13.13
N LYS A 85 -20.36 -7.94 14.14
CA LYS A 85 -19.66 -9.23 13.99
C LYS A 85 -20.67 -10.36 13.77
N LEU A 86 -20.21 -11.45 13.13
CA LEU A 86 -20.99 -12.68 13.08
C LEU A 86 -21.20 -13.23 14.48
N PRO A 87 -22.36 -13.87 14.74
CA PRO A 87 -22.63 -14.52 16.02
C PRO A 87 -21.54 -15.54 16.37
N GLU A 88 -21.18 -15.64 17.64
CA GLU A 88 -20.09 -16.52 18.09
C GLU A 88 -20.35 -18.02 17.82
N ASN A 89 -21.62 -18.40 17.71
CA ASN A 89 -22.04 -19.78 17.44
C ASN A 89 -22.13 -20.12 15.95
N GLU A 90 -21.74 -19.21 15.06
CA GLU A 90 -21.69 -19.41 13.62
C GLU A 90 -20.25 -19.55 13.11
N TYR A 91 -20.10 -20.00 11.86
CA TYR A 91 -18.79 -20.03 11.21
C TYR A 91 -18.18 -18.64 11.16
N GLN A 92 -16.94 -18.53 11.62
CA GLN A 92 -16.21 -17.27 11.63
C GLN A 92 -15.37 -17.14 10.38
N ILE A 93 -15.42 -15.97 9.77
CA ILE A 93 -14.52 -15.56 8.67
C ILE A 93 -13.66 -14.38 9.13
N ALA A 94 -12.54 -14.16 8.44
CA ALA A 94 -11.66 -13.04 8.75
C ALA A 94 -12.41 -11.71 8.53
N TRP A 95 -12.23 -10.76 9.41
CA TRP A 95 -12.96 -9.48 9.38
C TRP A 95 -12.71 -8.67 8.12
N TYR A 96 -11.50 -8.74 7.55
CA TYR A 96 -11.19 -8.06 6.28
C TYR A 96 -12.05 -8.58 5.11
N ALA A 97 -12.60 -9.79 5.23
CA ALA A 97 -13.45 -10.40 4.20
C ALA A 97 -14.94 -10.02 4.32
N TYR A 98 -15.30 -9.21 5.33
CA TYR A 98 -16.68 -8.73 5.48
C TYR A 98 -17.03 -7.69 4.40
N GLY A 99 -18.24 -7.80 3.85
CA GLY A 99 -18.76 -6.84 2.88
C GLY A 99 -18.10 -6.93 1.50
N LYS A 100 -17.78 -5.78 0.92
CA LYS A 100 -17.14 -5.69 -0.40
C LYS A 100 -15.69 -6.13 -0.35
N ASP A 101 -15.18 -6.62 -1.49
CA ASP A 101 -13.77 -6.89 -1.66
C ASP A 101 -12.94 -5.63 -1.35
N TYR A 102 -12.03 -5.73 -0.39
CA TYR A 102 -11.21 -4.59 0.03
C TYR A 102 -10.29 -4.08 -1.10
N HIS A 103 -9.89 -4.93 -2.04
CA HIS A 103 -9.12 -4.49 -3.20
C HIS A 103 -9.88 -3.45 -4.02
N ASP A 104 -11.18 -3.66 -4.24
CA ASP A 104 -12.01 -2.71 -5.00
C ASP A 104 -12.23 -1.41 -4.22
N VAL A 105 -12.47 -1.52 -2.92
CA VAL A 105 -12.64 -0.36 -2.05
C VAL A 105 -11.37 0.48 -1.99
N MET A 106 -10.21 -0.16 -1.76
CA MET A 106 -8.92 0.50 -1.71
C MET A 106 -8.55 1.13 -3.06
N LYS A 107 -8.71 0.41 -4.16
CA LYS A 107 -8.42 0.92 -5.51
C LYS A 107 -9.24 2.16 -5.85
N ALA A 108 -10.54 2.16 -5.53
CA ALA A 108 -11.40 3.31 -5.77
C ALA A 108 -10.94 4.55 -4.99
N LYS A 109 -10.64 4.39 -3.70
CA LYS A 109 -10.16 5.48 -2.85
C LYS A 109 -8.77 5.97 -3.27
N LEU A 110 -7.86 5.06 -3.57
CA LEU A 110 -6.51 5.39 -4.04
C LEU A 110 -6.55 6.12 -5.40
N LYS A 111 -7.43 5.70 -6.31
CA LYS A 111 -7.64 6.40 -7.58
C LYS A 111 -8.06 7.85 -7.35
N THR A 112 -9.03 8.08 -6.47
CA THR A 112 -9.49 9.44 -6.15
C THR A 112 -8.37 10.28 -5.52
N LEU A 113 -7.57 9.70 -4.63
CA LEU A 113 -6.41 10.39 -4.04
C LEU A 113 -5.36 10.72 -5.10
N LEU A 114 -5.07 9.80 -6.01
CA LEU A 114 -4.11 10.01 -7.11
C LEU A 114 -4.59 11.11 -8.05
N GLU A 115 -5.87 11.12 -8.43
CA GLU A 115 -6.47 12.18 -9.25
C GLU A 115 -6.37 13.56 -8.56
N PHE A 116 -6.60 13.61 -7.25
CA PHE A 116 -6.40 14.84 -6.48
C PHE A 116 -4.96 15.35 -6.56
N ILE A 117 -3.97 14.44 -6.40
CA ILE A 117 -2.56 14.80 -6.49
C ILE A 117 -2.20 15.28 -7.90
N GLN A 118 -2.65 14.57 -8.93
CA GLN A 118 -2.39 14.91 -10.32
C GLN A 118 -2.96 16.28 -10.69
N ASN A 119 -4.16 16.58 -10.24
CA ASN A 119 -4.85 17.84 -10.55
C ASN A 119 -4.22 19.04 -9.83
N ASN A 120 -3.66 18.86 -8.64
CA ASN A 120 -3.13 19.96 -7.83
C ASN A 120 -1.62 20.15 -7.99
N TYR A 121 -0.86 19.12 -8.36
CA TYR A 121 0.62 19.16 -8.33
C TYR A 121 1.27 18.78 -9.65
N SER A 122 0.51 18.55 -10.71
CA SER A 122 1.03 18.11 -12.03
C SER A 122 1.98 16.90 -11.93
N ALA A 123 1.70 16.00 -11.01
CA ALA A 123 2.51 14.82 -10.72
C ALA A 123 1.88 13.57 -11.34
N GLY A 124 2.70 12.67 -11.86
CA GLY A 124 2.28 11.32 -12.23
C GLY A 124 2.33 10.39 -11.03
N GLY A 125 1.77 9.20 -11.17
CA GLY A 125 1.84 8.20 -10.11
C GLY A 125 1.20 6.87 -10.49
N ARG A 126 1.41 5.88 -9.63
CA ARG A 126 0.80 4.56 -9.70
C ARG A 126 0.23 4.21 -8.33
N ALA A 127 -1.02 3.80 -8.32
CA ALA A 127 -1.70 3.34 -7.11
C ALA A 127 -1.96 1.84 -7.19
N PHE A 128 -1.76 1.12 -6.11
CA PHE A 128 -1.98 -0.31 -6.01
C PHE A 128 -2.27 -0.73 -4.57
N CYS A 129 -2.87 -1.91 -4.44
CA CYS A 129 -3.11 -2.58 -3.18
C CYS A 129 -2.87 -4.07 -3.42
N ASP A 130 -1.88 -4.68 -2.78
CA ASP A 130 -1.46 -6.09 -2.86
C ASP A 130 -1.09 -6.63 -4.26
N THR A 131 -1.24 -5.86 -5.31
CA THR A 131 -1.15 -6.32 -6.70
C THR A 131 0.10 -5.87 -7.43
N ALA A 132 1.06 -5.27 -6.75
CA ALA A 132 2.32 -4.83 -7.32
C ALA A 132 3.52 -5.49 -6.61
N PRO A 133 4.66 -5.66 -7.30
CA PRO A 133 5.87 -6.20 -6.70
C PRO A 133 6.56 -5.17 -5.79
N VAL A 134 5.99 -4.97 -4.62
CA VAL A 134 6.51 -4.13 -3.53
C VAL A 134 6.65 -4.98 -2.28
N LEU A 135 7.77 -4.86 -1.58
CA LEU A 135 7.98 -5.51 -0.31
C LEU A 135 7.39 -4.63 0.79
N GLU A 136 6.31 -5.11 1.39
CA GLU A 136 5.70 -4.52 2.58
C GLU A 136 6.30 -5.15 3.85
N ARG A 137 6.43 -4.34 4.91
CA ARG A 137 7.05 -4.76 6.18
C ARG A 137 6.08 -4.56 7.32
#